data_03f51fe75ae252a607af060ddfef0e4b
#
_entry.id   03f51fe75ae252a607af060ddfef0e4b
#
_cell.length_a   1.000
_cell.length_b   1.000
_cell.length_c   1.000
_cell.angle_alpha   90.00
_cell.angle_beta   90.00
_cell.angle_gamma   90.00
#
_symmetry.space_group_name_H-M   'P 1'
#
loop_
_entity.id
_entity.type
_entity.pdbx_description
1 polymer ?
#
loop_
_entity_poly.entity_id
_entity_poly.type
_entity_poly.pdbx_seq_one_letter_code
_entity_poly.pdbx_strand_id
1 'polypeptide(L)'
;MNKDSIKEFISKGISENVNEFIKMGFEGAVEEILKTVIESIMKAERTAYLSESENNKGNGYYERIVKYLEKYLRIKIPRDRNAEFKSELLEYLRKEKEKMDQLAFKLYVKGLTTRDIEN
;
A
#
# COMPACT_ATOMS: atom_id res chain seq x y z
N MET A 1 -9.95 28.42 10.30
CA MET A 1 -11.34 28.07 9.98
C MET A 1 -12.06 27.69 11.26
N ASN A 2 -13.23 28.24 11.51
CA ASN A 2 -13.96 27.92 12.72
C ASN A 2 -14.78 26.63 12.55
N LYS A 3 -15.39 26.18 13.64
CA LYS A 3 -16.15 24.93 13.67
C LYS A 3 -17.34 24.94 12.68
N ASP A 4 -18.03 26.08 12.60
CA ASP A 4 -19.20 26.20 11.73
C ASP A 4 -18.79 26.20 10.26
N SER A 5 -17.68 26.84 9.91
CA SER A 5 -17.14 26.84 8.55
C SER A 5 -16.70 25.44 8.12
N ILE A 6 -16.15 24.66 9.04
CA ILE A 6 -15.75 23.27 8.77
C ILE A 6 -16.98 22.41 8.51
N LYS A 7 -18.00 22.54 9.34
CA LYS A 7 -19.26 21.80 9.18
C LYS A 7 -19.94 22.15 7.85
N GLU A 8 -19.98 23.43 7.51
CA GLU A 8 -20.56 23.89 6.26
C GLU A 8 -19.81 23.33 5.06
N PHE A 9 -18.47 23.35 5.10
CA PHE A 9 -17.62 22.80 4.04
C PHE A 9 -17.87 21.31 3.84
N ILE A 10 -17.92 20.54 4.91
CA ILE A 10 -18.17 19.10 4.87
C ILE A 10 -19.58 18.82 4.34
N SER A 11 -20.57 19.52 4.85
CA SER A 11 -21.96 19.34 4.43
C SER A 11 -22.15 19.65 2.97
N LYS A 12 -21.54 20.73 2.48
CA LYS A 12 -21.59 21.11 1.07
C LYS A 12 -20.91 20.08 0.17
N GLY A 13 -19.74 19.61 0.55
CA GLY A 13 -19.02 18.57 -0.18
C GLY A 13 -19.83 17.29 -0.29
N ILE A 14 -20.47 16.88 0.81
CA ILE A 14 -21.29 15.68 0.85
C ILE A 14 -22.52 15.83 -0.02
N SER A 15 -23.20 16.97 0.04
CA SER A 15 -24.44 17.18 -0.72
C SER A 15 -24.19 17.35 -2.22
N GLU A 16 -23.07 17.97 -2.63
CA GLU A 16 -22.77 18.23 -4.03
C GLU A 16 -22.14 17.03 -4.74
N ASN A 17 -21.29 16.26 -4.04
CA ASN A 17 -20.58 15.15 -4.68
C ASN A 17 -20.13 14.13 -3.62
N VAL A 18 -21.11 13.51 -3.00
CA VAL A 18 -20.87 12.61 -1.86
C VAL A 18 -19.95 11.42 -2.21
N ASN A 19 -20.13 10.83 -3.39
CA ASN A 19 -19.36 9.68 -3.80
C ASN A 19 -17.88 10.01 -3.98
N GLU A 20 -17.59 11.13 -4.65
CA GLU A 20 -16.22 11.59 -4.85
C GLU A 20 -15.58 12.02 -3.54
N PHE A 21 -16.33 12.72 -2.69
CA PHE A 21 -15.83 13.18 -1.39
C PHE A 21 -15.43 12.00 -0.50
N ILE A 22 -16.33 11.02 -0.38
CA ILE A 22 -16.09 9.83 0.43
C ILE A 22 -14.92 9.02 -0.14
N LYS A 23 -14.91 8.82 -1.45
CA LYS A 23 -13.87 8.05 -2.12
C LYS A 23 -12.49 8.66 -1.91
N MET A 24 -12.33 9.95 -2.17
CA MET A 24 -11.04 10.62 -2.04
C MET A 24 -10.54 10.63 -0.58
N GLY A 25 -11.42 10.97 0.35
CA GLY A 25 -11.05 11.03 1.77
C GLY A 25 -10.77 9.67 2.37
N PHE A 26 -11.62 8.69 2.08
CA PHE A 26 -11.48 7.33 2.62
C PHE A 26 -10.28 6.62 2.02
N GLU A 27 -10.11 6.66 0.71
CA GLU A 27 -8.97 5.99 0.06
C GLU A 27 -7.65 6.60 0.47
N GLY A 28 -7.58 7.92 0.61
CA GLY A 28 -6.37 8.58 1.10
C GLY A 28 -6.01 8.17 2.53
N ALA A 29 -7.01 8.06 3.40
CA ALA A 29 -6.80 7.61 4.77
C ALA A 29 -6.34 6.15 4.80
N VAL A 30 -6.92 5.29 3.99
CA VAL A 30 -6.52 3.88 3.89
C VAL A 30 -5.08 3.77 3.41
N GLU A 31 -4.69 4.54 2.40
CA GLU A 31 -3.32 4.53 1.90
C GLU A 31 -2.31 4.93 2.98
N GLU A 32 -2.60 5.98 3.75
CA GLU A 32 -1.72 6.42 4.83
C GLU A 32 -1.60 5.38 5.94
N ILE A 33 -2.71 4.73 6.30
CA ILE A 33 -2.70 3.66 7.29
C ILE A 33 -1.87 2.49 6.79
N LEU A 34 -2.08 2.04 5.56
CA LEU A 34 -1.33 0.93 4.96
C LEU A 34 0.17 1.24 4.92
N LYS A 35 0.53 2.43 4.46
CA LYS A 35 1.93 2.87 4.41
C LYS A 35 2.56 2.84 5.79
N THR A 36 1.87 3.40 6.80
CA THR A 36 2.37 3.45 8.18
C THR A 36 2.57 2.04 8.74
N VAL A 37 1.59 1.16 8.56
CA VAL A 37 1.67 -0.23 9.05
C VAL A 37 2.83 -0.97 8.37
N ILE A 38 2.92 -0.89 7.05
CA ILE A 38 3.98 -1.57 6.30
C ILE A 38 5.36 -1.08 6.73
N GLU A 39 5.57 0.24 6.79
CA GLU A 39 6.84 0.81 7.20
C GLU A 39 7.21 0.45 8.63
N SER A 40 6.22 0.44 9.55
CA SER A 40 6.44 0.08 10.95
C SER A 40 6.86 -1.37 11.11
N ILE A 41 6.22 -2.28 10.38
CA ILE A 41 6.58 -3.71 10.43
C ILE A 41 7.99 -3.92 9.88
N MET A 42 8.34 -3.28 8.76
CA MET A 42 9.68 -3.41 8.20
C MET A 42 10.76 -2.85 9.12
N LYS A 43 10.49 -1.76 9.83
CA LYS A 43 11.42 -1.23 10.84
C LYS A 43 11.62 -2.23 11.97
N ALA A 44 10.55 -2.86 12.44
CA ALA A 44 10.62 -3.89 13.47
C ALA A 44 11.41 -5.10 13.00
N GLU A 45 11.21 -5.53 11.76
CA GLU A 45 11.99 -6.62 11.16
C GLU A 45 13.49 -6.29 11.14
N ARG A 46 13.85 -5.07 10.70
CA ARG A 46 15.25 -4.64 10.66
C ARG A 46 15.85 -4.62 12.07
N THR A 47 15.12 -4.10 13.04
CA THR A 47 15.57 -4.05 14.42
C THR A 47 15.84 -5.46 14.96
N ALA A 48 14.93 -6.40 14.73
CA ALA A 48 15.10 -7.79 15.13
C ALA A 48 16.30 -8.44 14.43
N TYR A 49 16.45 -8.20 13.14
CA TYR A 49 17.57 -8.73 12.37
C TYR A 49 18.92 -8.21 12.90
N LEU A 50 19.01 -6.90 13.14
CA LEU A 50 20.24 -6.29 13.61
C LEU A 50 20.61 -6.71 15.04
N SER A 51 19.62 -7.06 15.86
CA SER A 51 19.89 -7.51 17.24
C SER A 51 20.63 -8.84 17.27
N GLU A 52 20.52 -9.65 16.21
CA GLU A 52 21.20 -10.94 16.09
C GLU A 52 22.43 -10.88 15.18
N SER A 53 22.72 -9.72 14.62
CA SER A 53 23.82 -9.53 13.67
C SER A 53 25.05 -8.92 14.35
N GLU A 54 26.24 -9.40 14.00
CA GLU A 54 27.50 -8.80 14.42
C GLU A 54 28.00 -7.87 13.31
N ASN A 55 28.57 -6.74 13.70
CA ASN A 55 29.19 -5.78 12.77
C ASN A 55 28.25 -5.25 11.70
N ASN A 56 26.98 -5.08 12.05
CA ASN A 56 25.98 -4.54 11.15
C ASN A 56 25.11 -3.50 11.88
N LYS A 57 24.60 -2.53 11.16
CA LYS A 57 23.70 -1.51 11.71
C LYS A 57 22.81 -0.96 10.63
N GLY A 58 21.76 -0.26 11.05
CA GLY A 58 20.86 0.41 10.14
C GLY A 58 21.60 1.46 9.30
N ASN A 59 21.19 1.60 8.06
CA ASN A 59 21.77 2.54 7.12
C ASN A 59 20.67 3.24 6.31
N GLY A 60 19.82 3.97 7.02
CA GLY A 60 18.75 4.76 6.40
C GLY A 60 17.70 3.93 5.70
N TYR A 61 17.13 4.51 4.66
CA TYR A 61 16.00 3.95 3.93
C TYR A 61 16.16 4.23 2.44
N TYR A 62 15.49 3.44 1.61
CA TYR A 62 15.31 3.78 0.20
C TYR A 62 13.82 3.72 -0.13
N GLU A 63 13.39 4.49 -1.11
CA GLU A 63 12.00 4.50 -1.53
C GLU A 63 11.74 3.49 -2.64
N ARG A 64 10.59 2.86 -2.57
CA ARG A 64 10.11 1.95 -3.59
C ARG A 64 8.60 2.05 -3.69
N ILE A 65 8.06 1.88 -4.89
CA ILE A 65 6.64 1.82 -5.10
C ILE A 65 6.21 0.36 -4.98
N VAL A 66 5.28 0.10 -4.06
CA VAL A 66 4.75 -1.23 -3.79
C VAL A 66 3.26 -1.22 -4.11
N LYS A 67 2.80 -2.22 -4.85
CA LYS A 67 1.38 -2.37 -5.16
C LYS A 67 0.74 -3.31 -4.16
N TYR A 68 -0.36 -2.86 -3.53
CA TYR A 68 -1.15 -3.68 -2.61
C TYR A 68 -2.59 -3.18 -2.61
N LEU A 69 -3.54 -4.11 -2.71
CA LEU A 69 -4.98 -3.80 -2.75
C LEU A 69 -5.32 -2.77 -3.84
N GLU A 70 -4.78 -2.96 -5.04
CA GLU A 70 -4.98 -2.05 -6.18
C GLU A 70 -4.45 -0.63 -5.95
N LYS A 71 -3.58 -0.44 -4.95
CA LYS A 71 -2.99 0.84 -4.61
C LYS A 71 -1.48 0.80 -4.83
N TYR A 72 -0.93 1.91 -5.32
CA TYR A 72 0.51 2.09 -5.46
C TYR A 72 1.00 2.94 -4.30
N LEU A 73 1.76 2.32 -3.40
CA LEU A 73 2.23 2.95 -2.19
C LEU A 73 3.72 3.24 -2.29
N ARG A 74 4.11 4.48 -2.03
CA ARG A 74 5.51 4.85 -1.96
C ARG A 74 6.01 4.57 -0.55
N ILE A 75 6.78 3.51 -0.40
CA ILE A 75 7.20 2.97 0.88
C ILE A 75 8.68 3.23 1.10
N LYS A 76 9.05 3.62 2.33
CA LYS A 76 10.43 3.72 2.76
C LYS A 76 10.86 2.37 3.31
N ILE A 77 11.79 1.74 2.61
CA ILE A 77 12.28 0.41 2.96
C ILE A 77 13.58 0.55 3.73
N PRO A 78 13.67 0.00 4.95
CA PRO A 78 14.88 0.14 5.75
C PRO A 78 16.05 -0.65 5.17
N ARG A 79 17.24 -0.06 5.26
CA ARG A 79 18.48 -0.67 4.81
C ARG A 79 19.40 -0.94 5.99
N ASP A 80 20.30 -1.89 5.81
CA ASP A 80 21.40 -2.13 6.72
C ASP A 80 22.72 -1.83 6.01
N ARG A 81 23.79 -1.63 6.81
CA ARG A 81 25.10 -1.28 6.29
C ARG A 81 25.68 -2.33 5.35
N ASN A 82 25.45 -3.61 5.64
CA ASN A 82 26.02 -4.72 4.88
C ASN A 82 25.12 -5.17 3.71
N ALA A 83 23.97 -4.57 3.55
CA ALA A 83 23.00 -4.89 2.48
C ALA A 83 22.56 -6.36 2.50
N GLU A 84 22.45 -6.95 3.68
CA GLU A 84 22.08 -8.36 3.88
C GLU A 84 20.63 -8.52 4.34
N PHE A 85 20.07 -7.49 4.97
CA PHE A 85 18.70 -7.54 5.46
C PHE A 85 17.69 -7.56 4.33
N LYS A 86 16.76 -8.49 4.40
CA LYS A 86 15.64 -8.57 3.46
C LYS A 86 14.34 -8.67 4.25
N SER A 87 13.39 -7.79 3.94
CA SER A 87 12.10 -7.77 4.60
C SER A 87 11.24 -8.95 4.15
N GLU A 88 10.74 -9.72 5.10
CA GLU A 88 9.79 -10.80 4.83
C GLU A 88 8.43 -10.22 4.40
N LEU A 89 8.04 -9.09 4.98
CA LEU A 89 6.82 -8.41 4.60
C LEU A 89 6.87 -7.97 3.14
N LEU A 90 7.99 -7.40 2.71
CA LEU A 90 8.15 -6.96 1.32
C LEU A 90 8.02 -8.14 0.36
N GLU A 91 8.59 -9.28 0.72
CA GLU A 91 8.47 -10.51 -0.08
C GLU A 91 7.02 -11.02 -0.12
N TYR A 92 6.32 -10.95 1.00
CA TYR A 92 4.90 -11.29 1.08
C TYR A 92 4.07 -10.41 0.14
N LEU A 93 4.31 -9.09 0.18
CA LEU A 93 3.58 -8.16 -0.69
C LEU A 93 3.86 -8.42 -2.16
N ARG A 94 5.09 -8.76 -2.51
CA ARG A 94 5.47 -9.12 -3.87
C ARG A 94 4.72 -10.36 -4.36
N LYS A 95 4.64 -11.38 -3.51
CA LYS A 95 3.90 -12.61 -3.84
C LYS A 95 2.40 -12.39 -3.98
N GLU A 96 1.84 -11.57 -3.13
CA GLU A 96 0.42 -11.20 -3.21
C GLU A 96 0.11 -10.48 -4.52
N LYS A 97 0.99 -9.56 -4.93
CA LYS A 97 0.85 -8.88 -6.21
C LYS A 97 0.85 -9.89 -7.38
N GLU A 98 1.77 -10.84 -7.37
CA GLU A 98 1.84 -11.87 -8.41
C GLU A 98 0.57 -12.70 -8.48
N LYS A 99 0.04 -13.11 -7.32
CA LYS A 99 -1.22 -13.86 -7.25
C LYS A 99 -2.39 -13.06 -7.81
N MET A 100 -2.48 -11.81 -7.46
CA MET A 100 -3.56 -10.94 -7.93
C MET A 100 -3.46 -10.69 -9.43
N ASP A 101 -2.25 -10.50 -9.94
CA ASP A 101 -2.01 -10.32 -11.37
C ASP A 101 -2.41 -11.58 -12.15
N GLN A 102 -2.07 -12.77 -11.63
CA GLN A 102 -2.47 -14.04 -12.25
C GLN A 102 -3.98 -14.23 -12.23
N LEU A 103 -4.64 -13.90 -11.12
CA LEU A 103 -6.08 -14.00 -11.00
C LEU A 103 -6.77 -13.04 -11.98
N ALA A 104 -6.31 -11.80 -12.05
CA ALA A 104 -6.84 -10.80 -12.95
C ALA A 104 -6.73 -11.26 -14.41
N PHE A 105 -5.59 -11.84 -14.78
CA PHE A 105 -5.38 -12.38 -16.13
C PHE A 105 -6.37 -13.51 -16.42
N LYS A 106 -6.52 -14.45 -15.49
CA LYS A 106 -7.47 -15.56 -15.65
C LYS A 106 -8.90 -15.07 -15.82
N LEU A 107 -9.30 -14.09 -15.02
CA LEU A 107 -10.65 -13.51 -15.10
C LEU A 107 -10.84 -12.76 -16.43
N TYR A 108 -9.83 -12.06 -16.88
CA TYR A 108 -9.86 -11.36 -18.16
C TYR A 108 -10.07 -12.33 -19.32
N VAL A 109 -9.29 -13.41 -19.36
CA VAL A 109 -9.41 -14.43 -20.40
C VAL A 109 -10.78 -15.07 -20.37
N LYS A 110 -11.30 -15.40 -19.18
CA LYS A 110 -12.63 -15.99 -19.01
C LYS A 110 -13.71 -15.03 -19.50
N GLY A 111 -13.57 -13.74 -19.17
CA GLY A 111 -14.51 -12.72 -19.62
C GLY A 111 -14.54 -12.57 -21.14
N LEU A 112 -13.38 -12.62 -21.80
CA LEU A 112 -13.29 -12.60 -23.25
C LEU A 112 -14.00 -13.79 -23.86
N THR A 113 -13.74 -14.98 -23.33
CA THR A 113 -14.38 -16.22 -23.79
C THR A 113 -15.89 -16.14 -23.66
N THR A 114 -16.39 -15.63 -22.56
CA THR A 114 -17.82 -15.44 -22.32
C THR A 114 -18.44 -14.46 -23.31
N ARG A 115 -17.75 -13.35 -23.60
CA ARG A 115 -18.19 -12.39 -24.59
C ARG A 115 -18.27 -12.97 -25.99
N ASP A 116 -17.27 -13.77 -26.36
CA ASP A 116 -17.22 -14.41 -27.67
C ASP A 116 -18.39 -15.39 -27.84
N ILE A 117 -18.77 -16.07 -26.77
CA ILE A 117 -19.92 -17.01 -26.78
C ILE A 117 -21.24 -16.24 -26.88
N GLU A 118 -21.37 -15.12 -26.16
CA GLU A 118 -22.59 -14.32 -26.16
C GLU A 118 -22.82 -13.56 -27.45
N ASN A 119 -21.77 -13.23 -28.16
CA ASN A 119 -21.85 -12.54 -29.45
C ASN A 119 -21.95 -13.54 -30.58
#